data_baa3379e146a7b3080f8d58c0e4efe6f
#
_entry.id   baa3379e146a7b3080f8d58c0e4efe6f
#
_cell.length_a   1.000
_cell.length_b   1.000
_cell.length_c   1.000
_cell.angle_alpha   90.00
_cell.angle_beta   90.00
_cell.angle_gamma   90.00
#
_symmetry.space_group_name_H-M   'P 1'
#
loop_
_entity.id
_entity.type
_entity.pdbx_description
1 polymer ?
#
loop_
_entity_poly.entity_id
_entity_poly.type
_entity_poly.pdbx_seq_one_letter_code
_entity_poly.pdbx_strand_id
1 'polypeptide(L)'
;ANLASRSMLKALNAIEVGQRETDIGALLNDEGQTPTVVTIAATGQRFEYANMYPTAKEIQLGDALSLTTGYKGGLSSRTGFVIENEQQLPEAQRDYLERVAKPYFQAVVHWLETIRIGLLGREMYQAIEEQLPKEIYHWHLNPGHLVSDDEWMSSPIYPDSAIRLESGMLFQVDIIPSVPGYTGVSAE
;
A
#
# COMPACT_ATOMS: atom_id res chain seq x y z
N ALA A 1 -13.09 -7.85 2.10
CA ALA A 1 -12.62 -6.49 2.45
C ALA A 1 -12.64 -6.25 3.97
N ASN A 2 -13.78 -6.35 4.65
CA ASN A 2 -13.89 -5.98 6.08
C ASN A 2 -12.92 -6.72 7.02
N LEU A 3 -12.60 -7.99 6.77
CA LEU A 3 -11.65 -8.75 7.58
C LEU A 3 -10.23 -8.17 7.45
N ALA A 4 -9.75 -8.00 6.22
CA ALA A 4 -8.41 -7.43 5.98
C ALA A 4 -8.28 -6.04 6.58
N SER A 5 -9.29 -5.16 6.40
CA SER A 5 -9.29 -3.82 6.99
C SER A 5 -9.27 -3.83 8.52
N ARG A 6 -10.03 -4.74 9.18
CA ARG A 6 -10.02 -4.87 10.64
C ARG A 6 -8.69 -5.39 11.16
N SER A 7 -8.12 -6.41 10.52
CA SER A 7 -6.79 -6.93 10.88
C SER A 7 -5.73 -5.86 10.72
N MET A 8 -5.77 -5.08 9.63
CA MET A 8 -4.87 -3.97 9.41
C MET A 8 -5.00 -2.88 10.49
N LEU A 9 -6.20 -2.43 10.79
CA LEU A 9 -6.42 -1.43 11.86
C LEU A 9 -5.97 -1.93 13.23
N LYS A 10 -6.20 -3.21 13.54
CA LYS A 10 -5.75 -3.85 14.78
C LYS A 10 -4.22 -3.83 14.87
N ALA A 11 -3.53 -4.22 13.79
CA ALA A 11 -2.08 -4.21 13.72
C ALA A 11 -1.52 -2.78 13.85
N LEU A 12 -2.07 -1.80 13.10
CA LEU A 12 -1.63 -0.40 13.16
C LEU A 12 -1.77 0.20 14.57
N ASN A 13 -2.90 -0.08 15.24
CA ASN A 13 -3.15 0.43 16.60
C ASN A 13 -2.26 -0.24 17.68
N ALA A 14 -1.64 -1.36 17.36
CA ALA A 14 -0.78 -2.11 18.28
C ALA A 14 0.72 -1.81 18.08
N ILE A 15 1.09 -1.03 17.07
CA ILE A 15 2.49 -0.71 16.81
C ILE A 15 3.06 0.12 17.96
N GLU A 16 4.10 -0.42 18.60
CA GLU A 16 4.88 0.27 19.62
C GLU A 16 6.37 0.00 19.40
N VAL A 17 7.22 0.97 19.70
CA VAL A 17 8.68 0.80 19.69
C VAL A 17 9.07 -0.28 20.68
N GLY A 18 9.92 -1.23 20.25
CA GLY A 18 10.36 -2.38 21.04
C GLY A 18 9.52 -3.66 20.85
N GLN A 19 8.36 -3.58 20.22
CA GLN A 19 7.62 -4.80 19.82
C GLN A 19 8.32 -5.50 18.66
N ARG A 20 8.06 -6.79 18.51
CA ARG A 20 8.60 -7.58 17.40
C ARG A 20 7.71 -7.50 16.17
N GLU A 21 8.32 -7.55 15.00
CA GLU A 21 7.55 -7.67 13.74
C GLU A 21 6.60 -8.87 13.76
N THR A 22 7.01 -10.00 14.38
CA THR A 22 6.16 -11.20 14.54
C THR A 22 4.91 -10.96 15.37
N ASP A 23 4.97 -10.09 16.37
CA ASP A 23 3.82 -9.79 17.23
C ASP A 23 2.76 -8.99 16.44
N ILE A 24 3.22 -8.05 15.63
CA ILE A 24 2.35 -7.28 14.71
C ILE A 24 1.84 -8.17 13.57
N GLY A 25 2.72 -8.99 12.99
CA GLY A 25 2.36 -9.94 11.93
C GLY A 25 1.29 -10.95 12.35
N ALA A 26 1.30 -11.39 13.61
CA ALA A 26 0.28 -12.27 14.16
C ALA A 26 -1.12 -11.61 14.15
N LEU A 27 -1.21 -10.31 14.41
CA LEU A 27 -2.47 -9.56 14.39
C LEU A 27 -3.06 -9.40 12.98
N LEU A 28 -2.24 -9.51 11.96
CA LEU A 28 -2.67 -9.44 10.55
C LEU A 28 -3.40 -10.71 10.09
N ASN A 29 -3.21 -11.85 10.77
CA ASN A 29 -3.73 -13.16 10.36
C ASN A 29 -4.47 -13.92 11.48
N ASP A 30 -5.07 -13.23 12.42
CA ASP A 30 -5.72 -13.85 13.58
C ASP A 30 -7.21 -14.21 13.39
N GLU A 31 -7.76 -13.97 12.21
CA GLU A 31 -9.19 -14.19 11.90
C GLU A 31 -9.52 -15.62 11.43
N GLY A 32 -8.55 -16.52 11.40
CA GLY A 32 -8.78 -17.94 11.03
C GLY A 32 -9.11 -18.17 9.54
N GLN A 33 -8.88 -17.18 8.70
CA GLN A 33 -9.05 -17.28 7.25
C GLN A 33 -7.72 -17.61 6.57
N THR A 34 -7.78 -18.33 5.44
CA THR A 34 -6.59 -18.55 4.63
C THR A 34 -6.16 -17.24 3.95
N PRO A 35 -4.91 -16.79 4.16
CA PRO A 35 -4.41 -15.62 3.43
C PRO A 35 -4.34 -15.86 1.93
N THR A 36 -4.64 -14.85 1.14
CA THR A 36 -4.49 -14.85 -0.34
C THR A 36 -3.18 -14.21 -0.78
N VAL A 37 -2.51 -13.51 0.13
CA VAL A 37 -1.17 -12.93 -0.09
C VAL A 37 -0.27 -13.30 1.09
N VAL A 38 1.04 -13.16 0.90
CA VAL A 38 2.00 -13.28 1.99
C VAL A 38 1.73 -12.18 3.04
N THR A 39 1.79 -12.54 4.32
CA THR A 39 1.74 -11.56 5.38
C THR A 39 3.02 -10.74 5.38
N ILE A 40 2.88 -9.44 5.25
CA ILE A 40 4.00 -8.50 5.33
C ILE A 40 3.92 -7.77 6.66
N ALA A 41 5.00 -7.81 7.43
CA ALA A 41 5.24 -6.96 8.58
C ALA A 41 6.76 -6.79 8.69
N ALA A 42 7.29 -5.78 8.04
CA ALA A 42 8.73 -5.55 7.95
C ALA A 42 9.05 -4.09 8.26
N THR A 43 10.17 -3.87 8.94
CA THR A 43 10.58 -2.56 9.39
C THR A 43 12.04 -2.24 9.08
N GLY A 44 12.34 -0.94 8.89
CA GLY A 44 13.67 -0.40 8.69
C GLY A 44 14.38 -1.05 7.50
N GLN A 45 15.66 -1.32 7.66
CA GLN A 45 16.51 -1.86 6.59
C GLN A 45 16.01 -3.19 5.99
N ARG A 46 15.29 -3.99 6.76
CA ARG A 46 14.68 -5.22 6.24
C ARG A 46 13.65 -4.92 5.17
N PHE A 47 12.82 -3.90 5.38
CA PHE A 47 11.87 -3.43 4.38
C PHE A 47 12.58 -2.86 3.14
N GLU A 48 13.62 -2.07 3.32
CA GLU A 48 14.44 -1.52 2.22
C GLU A 48 15.03 -2.61 1.31
N TYR A 49 15.40 -3.76 1.88
CA TYR A 49 15.91 -4.92 1.14
C TYR A 49 14.83 -5.92 0.71
N ALA A 50 13.56 -5.51 0.72
CA ALA A 50 12.43 -6.35 0.35
C ALA A 50 12.30 -7.66 1.17
N ASN A 51 12.80 -7.67 2.39
CA ASN A 51 12.59 -8.77 3.35
C ASN A 51 11.27 -8.57 4.08
N MET A 52 10.18 -9.00 3.47
CA MET A 52 8.81 -8.65 3.86
C MET A 52 8.23 -9.48 4.99
N TYR A 53 8.72 -10.71 5.19
CA TYR A 53 8.17 -11.58 6.24
C TYR A 53 8.50 -11.06 7.65
N PRO A 54 7.55 -11.13 8.59
CA PRO A 54 7.78 -10.73 9.97
C PRO A 54 8.85 -11.62 10.63
N THR A 55 9.73 -11.00 11.42
CA THR A 55 10.78 -11.67 12.17
C THR A 55 10.78 -11.24 13.65
N ALA A 56 11.73 -11.74 14.41
CA ALA A 56 11.95 -11.31 15.80
C ALA A 56 12.64 -9.94 15.90
N LYS A 57 12.82 -9.20 14.80
CA LYS A 57 13.35 -7.82 14.86
C LYS A 57 12.40 -6.96 15.66
N GLU A 58 12.97 -6.18 16.57
CA GLU A 58 12.24 -5.16 17.31
C GLU A 58 12.09 -3.88 16.48
N ILE A 59 10.88 -3.34 16.49
CA ILE A 59 10.52 -2.09 15.82
C ILE A 59 11.22 -0.92 16.51
N GLN A 60 11.85 -0.06 15.74
CA GLN A 60 12.56 1.11 16.23
C GLN A 60 11.85 2.39 15.80
N LEU A 61 12.01 3.45 16.61
CA LEU A 61 11.56 4.79 16.23
C LEU A 61 12.24 5.24 14.94
N GLY A 62 11.49 5.74 13.99
CA GLY A 62 11.99 6.17 12.68
C GLY A 62 12.11 5.06 11.64
N ASP A 63 11.87 3.80 12.00
CA ASP A 63 11.85 2.71 11.01
C ASP A 63 10.83 2.99 9.91
N ALA A 64 11.20 2.78 8.65
CA ALA A 64 10.23 2.54 7.59
C ALA A 64 9.43 1.28 7.92
N LEU A 65 8.14 1.26 7.62
CA LEU A 65 7.22 0.17 7.95
C LEU A 65 6.40 -0.21 6.74
N SER A 66 6.24 -1.51 6.52
CA SER A 66 5.26 -2.06 5.59
C SER A 66 4.46 -3.16 6.25
N LEU A 67 3.13 -3.06 6.16
CA LEU A 67 2.17 -4.07 6.59
C LEU A 67 1.26 -4.44 5.44
N THR A 68 1.05 -5.74 5.22
CA THR A 68 0.09 -6.23 4.23
C THR A 68 -0.59 -7.50 4.73
N THR A 69 -1.88 -7.58 4.57
CA THR A 69 -2.68 -8.78 4.76
C THR A 69 -3.77 -8.85 3.72
N GLY A 70 -4.11 -10.05 3.30
CA GLY A 70 -5.18 -10.30 2.34
C GLY A 70 -5.91 -11.60 2.61
N TYR A 71 -7.22 -11.53 2.44
CA TYR A 71 -8.12 -12.67 2.48
C TYR A 71 -8.93 -12.68 1.19
N LYS A 72 -9.55 -13.79 0.82
CA LYS A 72 -10.38 -13.88 -0.37
C LYS A 72 -11.37 -12.72 -0.46
N GLY A 73 -11.24 -11.90 -1.50
CA GLY A 73 -12.07 -10.73 -1.76
C GLY A 73 -11.70 -9.48 -0.96
N GLY A 74 -10.47 -9.38 -0.46
CA GLY A 74 -9.99 -8.16 0.18
C GLY A 74 -8.53 -8.23 0.63
N LEU A 75 -7.76 -7.26 0.22
CA LEU A 75 -6.39 -7.02 0.63
C LEU A 75 -6.30 -5.65 1.27
N SER A 76 -5.35 -5.46 2.17
CA SER A 76 -5.04 -4.16 2.78
C SER A 76 -3.55 -4.03 2.97
N SER A 77 -2.98 -2.94 2.51
CA SER A 77 -1.56 -2.62 2.67
C SER A 77 -1.38 -1.20 3.22
N ARG A 78 -0.40 -1.05 4.10
CA ARG A 78 -0.02 0.24 4.69
C ARG A 78 1.48 0.35 4.77
N THR A 79 2.00 1.46 4.29
CA THR A 79 3.43 1.79 4.31
C THR A 79 3.62 3.21 4.84
N GLY A 80 4.67 3.41 5.61
CA GLY A 80 5.00 4.72 6.21
C GLY A 80 6.20 4.62 7.15
N PHE A 81 6.26 5.48 8.14
CA PHE A 81 7.30 5.49 9.17
C PHE A 81 6.72 5.28 10.58
N VAL A 82 7.48 4.66 11.45
CA VAL A 82 7.17 4.50 12.88
C VAL A 82 7.59 5.77 13.61
N ILE A 83 6.72 6.77 13.59
CA ILE A 83 6.94 8.08 14.22
C ILE A 83 5.63 8.64 14.79
N GLU A 84 5.72 9.52 15.76
CA GLU A 84 4.60 10.33 16.24
C GLU A 84 4.50 11.68 15.49
N ASN A 85 5.65 12.19 15.03
CA ASN A 85 5.72 13.45 14.29
C ASN A 85 6.98 13.48 13.41
N GLU A 86 6.98 14.32 12.39
CA GLU A 86 8.05 14.40 11.38
C GLU A 86 9.42 14.86 11.97
N GLN A 87 9.45 15.51 13.14
CA GLN A 87 10.70 15.92 13.77
C GLN A 87 11.54 14.73 14.23
N GLN A 88 10.94 13.55 14.36
CA GLN A 88 11.62 12.30 14.69
C GLN A 88 12.33 11.66 13.50
N LEU A 89 12.07 12.16 12.28
CA LEU A 89 12.78 11.73 11.07
C LEU A 89 14.10 12.49 10.89
N PRO A 90 15.07 11.90 10.17
CA PRO A 90 16.23 12.63 9.68
C PRO A 90 15.80 13.89 8.92
N GLU A 91 16.58 14.97 9.03
CA GLU A 91 16.25 16.28 8.44
C GLU A 91 15.87 16.18 6.94
N ALA A 92 16.57 15.33 6.18
CA ALA A 92 16.33 15.10 4.75
C ALA A 92 14.99 14.40 4.44
N GLN A 93 14.27 13.90 5.45
CA GLN A 93 13.01 13.18 5.30
C GLN A 93 11.83 13.86 6.02
N ARG A 94 12.06 14.98 6.68
CA ARG A 94 11.01 15.67 7.47
C ARG A 94 9.88 16.24 6.63
N ASP A 95 10.06 16.40 5.34
CA ASP A 95 9.05 16.85 4.41
C ASP A 95 8.30 15.67 3.73
N TYR A 96 8.41 14.44 4.28
CA TYR A 96 7.79 13.23 3.76
C TYR A 96 6.29 13.38 3.52
N LEU A 97 5.56 13.99 4.45
CA LEU A 97 4.12 14.20 4.29
C LEU A 97 3.81 15.09 3.08
N GLU A 98 4.56 16.17 2.89
CA GLU A 98 4.37 17.09 1.77
C GLU A 98 4.83 16.52 0.44
N ARG A 99 5.97 15.81 0.47
CA ARG A 99 6.64 15.34 -0.75
C ARG A 99 6.08 14.02 -1.29
N VAL A 100 5.59 13.15 -0.43
CA VAL A 100 5.19 11.78 -0.80
C VAL A 100 3.76 11.49 -0.41
N ALA A 101 3.40 11.63 0.86
CA ALA A 101 2.13 11.16 1.37
C ALA A 101 0.94 11.96 0.83
N LYS A 102 0.98 13.30 0.89
CA LYS A 102 -0.13 14.15 0.40
C LYS A 102 -0.38 13.99 -1.10
N PRO A 103 0.64 14.05 -1.99
CA PRO A 103 0.41 13.79 -3.41
C PRO A 103 -0.17 12.41 -3.68
N TYR A 104 0.29 11.39 -2.97
CA TYR A 104 -0.26 10.05 -3.06
C TYR A 104 -1.74 10.00 -2.67
N PHE A 105 -2.12 10.55 -1.52
CA PHE A 105 -3.52 10.55 -1.09
C PHE A 105 -4.42 11.39 -2.01
N GLN A 106 -3.91 12.47 -2.61
CA GLN A 106 -4.62 13.21 -3.65
C GLN A 106 -4.88 12.33 -4.88
N ALA A 107 -3.89 11.54 -5.31
CA ALA A 107 -4.05 10.60 -6.41
C ALA A 107 -5.05 9.48 -6.08
N VAL A 108 -5.06 8.95 -4.85
CA VAL A 108 -6.05 7.96 -4.39
C VAL A 108 -7.47 8.54 -4.41
N VAL A 109 -7.65 9.77 -3.92
CA VAL A 109 -8.96 10.46 -3.97
C VAL A 109 -9.40 10.65 -5.43
N HIS A 110 -8.50 11.12 -6.29
CA HIS A 110 -8.78 11.29 -7.71
C HIS A 110 -9.13 9.97 -8.40
N TRP A 111 -8.46 8.88 -8.02
CA TRP A 111 -8.78 7.53 -8.49
C TRP A 111 -10.21 7.14 -8.14
N LEU A 112 -10.62 7.33 -6.88
CA LEU A 112 -11.97 7.02 -6.39
C LEU A 112 -13.06 7.87 -7.05
N GLU A 113 -12.76 9.11 -7.41
CA GLU A 113 -13.68 10.03 -8.09
C GLU A 113 -13.78 9.77 -9.60
N THR A 114 -12.74 9.18 -10.19
CA THR A 114 -12.63 8.97 -11.64
C THR A 114 -13.19 7.62 -12.08
N ILE A 115 -12.94 6.55 -11.30
CA ILE A 115 -13.33 5.20 -11.70
C ILE A 115 -14.85 5.09 -11.86
N ARG A 116 -15.26 4.51 -12.99
CA ARG A 116 -16.68 4.29 -13.30
C ARG A 116 -16.86 3.20 -14.35
N ILE A 117 -18.02 2.60 -14.37
CA ILE A 117 -18.42 1.65 -15.44
C ILE A 117 -18.34 2.36 -16.79
N GLY A 118 -17.75 1.69 -17.76
CA GLY A 118 -17.58 2.18 -19.13
C GLY A 118 -16.29 2.93 -19.41
N LEU A 119 -15.52 3.30 -18.38
CA LEU A 119 -14.19 3.90 -18.55
C LEU A 119 -13.23 2.87 -19.16
N LEU A 120 -12.32 3.30 -20.04
CA LEU A 120 -11.26 2.43 -20.54
C LEU A 120 -10.09 2.38 -19.56
N GLY A 121 -9.43 1.23 -19.44
CA GLY A 121 -8.29 1.09 -18.54
C GLY A 121 -7.17 2.10 -18.80
N ARG A 122 -6.89 2.44 -20.07
CA ARG A 122 -5.92 3.49 -20.42
C ARG A 122 -6.33 4.88 -19.92
N GLU A 123 -7.62 5.20 -19.89
CA GLU A 123 -8.09 6.50 -19.40
C GLU A 123 -7.90 6.61 -17.89
N MET A 124 -8.11 5.51 -17.18
CA MET A 124 -7.83 5.43 -15.74
C MET A 124 -6.33 5.52 -15.45
N TYR A 125 -5.49 4.82 -16.24
CA TYR A 125 -4.04 4.91 -16.13
C TYR A 125 -3.54 6.35 -16.34
N GLN A 126 -4.02 7.01 -17.40
CA GLN A 126 -3.67 8.40 -17.71
C GLN A 126 -4.08 9.36 -16.60
N ALA A 127 -5.28 9.22 -16.04
CA ALA A 127 -5.74 10.05 -14.94
C ALA A 127 -4.82 10.00 -13.71
N ILE A 128 -4.24 8.82 -13.42
CA ILE A 128 -3.27 8.70 -12.33
C ILE A 128 -1.91 9.27 -12.73
N GLU A 129 -1.45 9.03 -13.95
CA GLU A 129 -0.19 9.59 -14.46
C GLU A 129 -0.18 11.12 -14.43
N GLU A 130 -1.33 11.76 -14.68
CA GLU A 130 -1.50 13.22 -14.61
C GLU A 130 -1.44 13.75 -13.17
N GLN A 131 -1.96 13.01 -12.19
CA GLN A 131 -1.98 13.39 -10.78
C GLN A 131 -0.70 13.04 -10.04
N LEU A 132 -0.08 11.92 -10.39
CA LEU A 132 1.12 11.38 -9.76
C LEU A 132 2.11 10.95 -10.85
N PRO A 133 2.80 11.90 -11.52
CA PRO A 133 3.68 11.58 -12.65
C PRO A 133 4.73 10.52 -12.29
N LYS A 134 4.74 9.42 -13.03
CA LYS A 134 5.60 8.27 -12.76
C LYS A 134 7.09 8.61 -12.82
N GLU A 135 7.49 9.55 -13.67
CA GLU A 135 8.86 10.02 -13.77
C GLU A 135 9.35 10.77 -12.51
N ILE A 136 8.44 11.29 -11.69
CA ILE A 136 8.75 11.98 -10.43
C ILE A 136 8.60 11.05 -9.24
N TYR A 137 7.49 10.29 -9.20
CA TYR A 137 7.12 9.47 -8.05
C TYR A 137 7.56 8.02 -8.19
N HIS A 138 8.04 7.59 -9.35
CA HIS A 138 8.58 6.26 -9.64
C HIS A 138 7.69 5.12 -9.12
N TRP A 139 6.37 5.34 -9.09
CA TRP A 139 5.46 4.34 -8.56
C TRP A 139 5.51 3.04 -9.36
N HIS A 140 5.44 1.95 -8.62
CA HIS A 140 5.43 0.59 -9.14
C HIS A 140 4.03 0.00 -9.06
N LEU A 141 3.91 -1.27 -9.48
CA LEU A 141 2.67 -2.00 -9.61
C LEU A 141 1.72 -1.31 -10.59
N ASN A 142 0.45 -1.16 -10.26
CA ASN A 142 -0.52 -0.63 -11.21
C ASN A 142 -1.59 0.24 -10.53
N PRO A 143 -2.23 1.14 -11.30
CA PRO A 143 -3.28 2.01 -10.78
C PRO A 143 -4.60 1.29 -10.49
N GLY A 144 -4.58 -0.01 -10.33
CA GLY A 144 -5.72 -0.82 -9.94
C GLY A 144 -5.69 -2.19 -10.61
N HIS A 145 -5.81 -3.23 -9.80
CA HIS A 145 -5.97 -4.60 -10.26
C HIS A 145 -7.29 -5.18 -9.75
N LEU A 146 -7.74 -6.25 -10.38
CA LEU A 146 -8.93 -6.97 -9.93
C LEU A 146 -8.63 -7.73 -8.64
N VAL A 147 -9.57 -7.68 -7.71
CA VAL A 147 -9.53 -8.47 -6.48
C VAL A 147 -10.19 -9.81 -6.72
N SER A 148 -9.41 -10.88 -6.65
CA SER A 148 -9.90 -12.25 -6.84
C SER A 148 -9.08 -13.25 -6.01
N ASP A 149 -9.00 -14.50 -6.45
CA ASP A 149 -8.13 -15.52 -5.84
C ASP A 149 -6.65 -15.34 -6.25
N ASP A 150 -6.40 -14.63 -7.36
CA ASP A 150 -5.09 -14.33 -7.91
C ASP A 150 -4.82 -12.82 -7.82
N GLU A 151 -4.44 -12.35 -6.65
CA GLU A 151 -4.09 -10.96 -6.43
C GLU A 151 -2.91 -10.54 -7.33
N TRP A 152 -2.91 -9.29 -7.78
CA TRP A 152 -1.92 -8.62 -8.66
C TRP A 152 -1.88 -9.07 -10.12
N MET A 153 -2.36 -10.26 -10.43
CA MET A 153 -2.15 -10.88 -11.75
C MET A 153 -3.07 -10.33 -12.82
N SER A 154 -4.16 -9.65 -12.45
CA SER A 154 -5.18 -9.22 -13.40
C SER A 154 -5.48 -7.72 -13.24
N SER A 155 -4.80 -6.90 -14.02
CA SER A 155 -5.09 -5.47 -14.10
C SER A 155 -5.57 -5.08 -15.49
N PRO A 156 -6.79 -4.56 -15.63
CA PRO A 156 -7.25 -3.94 -16.87
C PRO A 156 -6.71 -2.51 -17.05
N ILE A 157 -6.01 -1.96 -16.06
CA ILE A 157 -5.55 -0.56 -16.03
C ILE A 157 -4.06 -0.50 -16.36
N TYR A 158 -3.73 -0.21 -17.63
CA TYR A 158 -2.36 -0.05 -18.12
C TYR A 158 -2.35 0.94 -19.32
N PRO A 159 -1.17 1.45 -19.77
CA PRO A 159 -1.09 2.59 -20.72
C PRO A 159 -1.95 2.48 -21.97
N ASP A 160 -1.96 1.34 -22.65
CA ASP A 160 -2.65 1.14 -23.92
C ASP A 160 -3.91 0.28 -23.78
N SER A 161 -4.42 0.11 -22.56
CA SER A 161 -5.57 -0.77 -22.31
C SER A 161 -6.81 -0.32 -23.04
N ALA A 162 -7.36 -1.20 -23.89
CA ALA A 162 -8.65 -1.07 -24.51
C ALA A 162 -9.77 -1.78 -23.70
N ILE A 163 -9.43 -2.35 -22.55
CA ILE A 163 -10.41 -3.05 -21.69
C ILE A 163 -11.32 -2.00 -21.07
N ARG A 164 -12.62 -2.22 -21.19
CA ARG A 164 -13.64 -1.37 -20.57
C ARG A 164 -13.95 -1.88 -19.17
N LEU A 165 -14.00 -0.96 -18.20
CA LEU A 165 -14.41 -1.30 -16.85
C LEU A 165 -15.90 -1.61 -16.83
N GLU A 166 -16.26 -2.74 -16.23
CA GLU A 166 -17.62 -3.27 -16.25
C GLU A 166 -18.19 -3.48 -14.85
N SER A 167 -19.50 -3.61 -14.76
CA SER A 167 -20.19 -3.97 -13.52
C SER A 167 -19.74 -5.35 -13.04
N GLY A 168 -19.49 -5.49 -11.75
CA GLY A 168 -18.99 -6.73 -11.15
C GLY A 168 -17.46 -6.79 -11.01
N MET A 169 -16.71 -5.90 -11.64
CA MET A 169 -15.30 -5.74 -11.40
C MET A 169 -15.09 -5.12 -10.02
N LEU A 170 -14.31 -5.77 -9.16
CA LEU A 170 -13.87 -5.26 -7.87
C LEU A 170 -12.39 -4.92 -7.97
N PHE A 171 -12.04 -3.70 -7.63
CA PHE A 171 -10.68 -3.18 -7.77
C PHE A 171 -10.02 -2.90 -6.43
N GLN A 172 -8.70 -3.01 -6.44
CA GLN A 172 -7.80 -2.48 -5.42
C GLN A 172 -6.86 -1.46 -6.07
N VAL A 173 -6.65 -0.35 -5.39
CA VAL A 173 -5.63 0.64 -5.76
C VAL A 173 -4.28 0.13 -5.27
N ASP A 174 -3.33 -0.05 -6.18
CA ASP A 174 -2.03 -0.62 -5.86
C ASP A 174 -0.88 0.27 -6.39
N ILE A 175 -0.96 1.55 -6.06
CA ILE A 175 0.03 2.55 -6.43
C ILE A 175 0.97 2.74 -5.25
N ILE A 176 2.25 2.45 -5.41
CA ILE A 176 3.27 2.64 -4.37
C ILE A 176 4.36 3.58 -4.89
N PRO A 177 4.36 4.86 -4.47
CA PRO A 177 5.44 5.78 -4.78
C PRO A 177 6.78 5.29 -4.26
N SER A 178 7.83 5.51 -5.04
CA SER A 178 9.22 5.15 -4.71
C SER A 178 10.13 6.37 -4.94
N VAL A 179 9.89 7.43 -4.17
CA VAL A 179 10.66 8.68 -4.28
C VAL A 179 12.02 8.48 -3.61
N PRO A 180 13.16 8.72 -4.31
CA PRO A 180 14.48 8.55 -3.74
C PRO A 180 14.67 9.31 -2.43
N GLY A 181 15.19 8.61 -1.41
CA GLY A 181 15.44 9.18 -0.07
C GLY A 181 14.26 9.07 0.90
N TYR A 182 13.11 8.60 0.45
CA TYR A 182 11.93 8.40 1.31
C TYR A 182 11.49 6.94 1.31
N THR A 183 10.71 6.54 2.31
CA THR A 183 9.93 5.31 2.21
C THR A 183 8.73 5.52 1.28
N GLY A 184 8.13 4.43 0.82
CA GLY A 184 6.86 4.48 0.10
C GLY A 184 5.69 4.87 1.01
N VAL A 185 4.51 4.97 0.43
CA VAL A 185 3.23 5.09 1.12
C VAL A 185 2.22 4.21 0.39
N SER A 186 1.39 3.51 1.14
CA SER A 186 0.27 2.75 0.58
C SER A 186 -0.97 2.83 1.49
N ALA A 187 -2.12 2.83 0.88
CA ALA A 187 -3.44 2.87 1.53
C ALA A 187 -4.45 2.01 0.75
N GLU A 188 -4.05 0.80 0.45
CA GLU A 188 -4.84 -0.21 -0.22
C GLU A 188 -5.91 -0.82 0.70
#